data_b5da91d892bf99f75b2921843b681040
#
_entry.id   b5da91d892bf99f75b2921843b681040
#
_cell.length_a   1.000
_cell.length_b   1.000
_cell.length_c   1.000
_cell.angle_alpha   90.00
_cell.angle_beta   90.00
_cell.angle_gamma   90.00
#
_symmetry.space_group_name_H-M   'P 1'
#
loop_
_entity.id
_entity.type
_entity.pdbx_description
1 polymer ?
#
loop_
_entity_poly.entity_id
_entity_poly.type
_entity_poly.pdbx_seq_one_letter_code
_entity_poly.pdbx_strand_id
1 'polypeptide(L)'
;KAMAFDGLIPALQSGQIDLIASGMDATPERREHVNFTQTYFKDGYTIVVRKDNDTIHSFDDLKDITVGAQMGTKAADYAKQYGAVVKEFNQNDQCWMELESHTCDAVVVNRVVALYFLNQGGNKAFKTVGEPILSAGVSMATTKENSELTAKVDKALDELKADGTYATLYKKWFGTEPTD
;
A
#
# COMPACT_ATOMS: atom_id res chain seq x y z
N LYS A 1 8.22 5.50 14.42
CA LYS A 1 7.70 4.40 15.27
C LYS A 1 6.95 3.42 14.38
N ALA A 2 7.41 2.16 14.29
CA ALA A 2 6.72 1.10 13.56
C ALA A 2 5.57 0.54 14.40
N MET A 3 4.43 0.27 13.77
CA MET A 3 3.26 -0.35 14.40
C MET A 3 2.38 -1.04 13.34
N ALA A 4 1.40 -1.83 13.77
CA ALA A 4 0.43 -2.45 12.88
C ALA A 4 -0.42 -1.38 12.16
N PHE A 5 -0.78 -1.66 10.90
CA PHE A 5 -1.43 -0.67 10.03
C PHE A 5 -2.80 -0.21 10.56
N ASP A 6 -3.60 -1.13 11.05
CA ASP A 6 -4.91 -0.88 11.66
C ASP A 6 -4.85 -0.04 12.93
N GLY A 7 -3.70 -0.04 13.63
CA GLY A 7 -3.44 0.77 14.82
C GLY A 7 -3.01 2.22 14.53
N LEU A 8 -2.71 2.59 13.28
CA LEU A 8 -2.12 3.90 12.95
C LEU A 8 -3.08 5.07 13.24
N ILE A 9 -4.32 5.03 12.77
CA ILE A 9 -5.31 6.11 13.00
C ILE A 9 -5.66 6.23 14.49
N PRO A 10 -5.96 5.16 15.23
CA PRO A 10 -6.13 5.24 16.68
C PRO A 10 -4.92 5.85 17.42
N ALA A 11 -3.69 5.48 17.04
CA ALA A 11 -2.48 6.04 17.65
C ALA A 11 -2.31 7.54 17.35
N LEU A 12 -2.67 7.98 16.15
CA LEU A 12 -2.67 9.39 15.78
C LEU A 12 -3.72 10.17 16.59
N GLN A 13 -4.95 9.67 16.68
CA GLN A 13 -6.04 10.31 17.41
C GLN A 13 -5.79 10.39 18.92
N SER A 14 -5.07 9.42 19.49
CA SER A 14 -4.70 9.42 20.91
C SER A 14 -3.43 10.25 21.22
N GLY A 15 -2.79 10.86 20.22
CA GLY A 15 -1.58 11.64 20.39
C GLY A 15 -0.31 10.81 20.67
N GLN A 16 -0.34 9.50 20.42
CA GLN A 16 0.86 8.65 20.52
C GLN A 16 1.85 8.91 19.37
N ILE A 17 1.34 9.39 18.25
CA ILE A 17 2.08 9.83 17.06
C ILE A 17 1.46 11.11 16.52
N ASP A 18 2.23 11.93 15.82
CA ASP A 18 1.79 13.22 15.28
C ASP A 18 1.52 13.15 13.76
N LEU A 19 2.14 12.19 13.08
CA LEU A 19 2.08 12.01 11.64
C LEU A 19 2.09 10.52 11.29
N ILE A 20 1.23 10.14 10.35
CA ILE A 20 1.28 8.82 9.68
C ILE A 20 1.99 9.00 8.35
N ALA A 21 3.15 8.37 8.17
CA ALA A 21 3.83 8.19 6.90
C ALA A 21 3.87 6.69 6.59
N SER A 22 2.92 6.21 5.80
CA SER A 22 2.72 4.80 5.50
C SER A 22 2.10 4.65 4.10
N GLY A 23 1.89 3.42 3.63
CA GLY A 23 1.13 3.12 2.41
C GLY A 23 -0.38 3.28 2.60
N MET A 24 -0.83 4.42 3.13
CA MET A 24 -2.22 4.66 3.50
C MET A 24 -2.96 5.46 2.43
N ASP A 25 -3.98 4.86 1.83
CA ASP A 25 -4.88 5.58 0.92
C ASP A 25 -5.76 6.57 1.67
N ALA A 26 -5.90 7.77 1.09
CA ALA A 26 -6.72 8.84 1.60
C ALA A 26 -8.21 8.62 1.24
N THR A 27 -8.80 7.52 1.72
CA THR A 27 -10.20 7.19 1.42
C THR A 27 -11.20 8.17 2.06
N PRO A 28 -12.43 8.31 1.52
CA PRO A 28 -13.47 9.14 2.10
C PRO A 28 -13.72 8.84 3.59
N GLU A 29 -13.81 7.56 3.95
CA GLU A 29 -14.06 7.13 5.34
C GLU A 29 -12.93 7.60 6.28
N ARG A 30 -11.66 7.44 5.85
CA ARG A 30 -10.52 7.88 6.66
C ARG A 30 -10.46 9.40 6.77
N ARG A 31 -10.86 10.13 5.71
CA ARG A 31 -10.95 11.60 5.72
C ARG A 31 -11.95 12.14 6.74
N GLU A 32 -12.91 11.35 7.18
CA GLU A 32 -13.81 11.74 8.28
C GLU A 32 -13.05 11.83 9.62
N HIS A 33 -11.99 11.06 9.81
CA HIS A 33 -11.27 10.90 11.06
C HIS A 33 -9.95 11.66 11.16
N VAL A 34 -9.28 11.88 10.02
CA VAL A 34 -7.94 12.50 9.95
C VAL A 34 -7.84 13.46 8.78
N ASN A 35 -6.86 14.38 8.82
CA ASN A 35 -6.45 15.16 7.66
C ASN A 35 -5.44 14.37 6.85
N PHE A 36 -5.49 14.54 5.53
CA PHE A 36 -4.50 13.98 4.62
C PHE A 36 -3.76 15.10 3.89
N THR A 37 -2.47 14.89 3.67
CA THR A 37 -1.67 15.69 2.74
C THR A 37 -2.11 15.47 1.30
N GLN A 38 -1.51 16.20 0.37
CA GLN A 38 -1.55 15.83 -1.03
C GLN A 38 -1.10 14.38 -1.22
N THR A 39 -1.62 13.74 -2.26
CA THR A 39 -1.19 12.40 -2.65
C THR A 39 0.25 12.45 -3.14
N TYR A 40 1.11 11.58 -2.60
CA TYR A 40 2.50 11.47 -3.04
C TYR A 40 2.81 10.18 -3.79
N PHE A 41 1.87 9.19 -3.77
CA PHE A 41 1.85 8.06 -4.70
C PHE A 41 0.46 7.95 -5.32
N LYS A 42 0.35 8.21 -6.62
CA LYS A 42 -0.86 7.96 -7.40
C LYS A 42 -0.78 6.54 -7.94
N ASP A 43 -1.34 5.61 -7.21
CA ASP A 43 -1.30 4.21 -7.59
C ASP A 43 -2.56 3.48 -7.11
N GLY A 44 -2.50 2.16 -7.11
CA GLY A 44 -3.65 1.33 -6.76
C GLY A 44 -3.22 0.05 -6.07
N TYR A 45 -4.07 -0.94 -6.18
CA TYR A 45 -3.83 -2.27 -5.65
C TYR A 45 -3.48 -3.25 -6.76
N THR A 46 -2.53 -4.11 -6.50
CA THR A 46 -2.03 -5.11 -7.45
C THR A 46 -2.03 -6.50 -6.83
N ILE A 47 -1.99 -7.49 -7.69
CA ILE A 47 -1.84 -8.89 -7.31
C ILE A 47 -0.37 -9.26 -7.46
N VAL A 48 0.18 -9.89 -6.43
CA VAL A 48 1.52 -10.52 -6.47
C VAL A 48 1.35 -12.01 -6.40
N VAL A 49 2.00 -12.72 -7.29
CA VAL A 49 2.01 -14.18 -7.35
C VAL A 49 3.44 -14.71 -7.43
N ARG A 50 3.63 -15.99 -7.19
CA ARG A 50 4.90 -16.66 -7.48
C ARG A 50 5.22 -16.58 -8.97
N LYS A 51 6.49 -16.60 -9.31
CA LYS A 51 6.95 -16.39 -10.69
C LYS A 51 6.49 -17.49 -11.66
N ASP A 52 6.34 -18.71 -11.15
CA ASP A 52 5.86 -19.90 -11.85
C ASP A 52 4.32 -19.98 -11.96
N ASN A 53 3.59 -19.08 -11.30
CA ASN A 53 2.14 -19.02 -11.45
C ASN A 53 1.76 -18.56 -12.86
N ASP A 54 0.91 -19.34 -13.52
CA ASP A 54 0.39 -19.12 -14.88
C ASP A 54 -1.15 -19.19 -14.95
N THR A 55 -1.82 -19.16 -13.80
CA THR A 55 -3.27 -19.30 -13.68
C THR A 55 -3.98 -18.02 -13.25
N ILE A 56 -3.27 -17.10 -12.56
CA ILE A 56 -3.83 -15.84 -12.09
C ILE A 56 -3.27 -14.71 -12.96
N HIS A 57 -4.14 -14.03 -13.71
CA HIS A 57 -3.79 -12.96 -14.66
C HIS A 57 -4.50 -11.65 -14.35
N SER A 58 -5.59 -11.69 -13.55
CA SER A 58 -6.41 -10.54 -13.23
C SER A 58 -7.10 -10.72 -11.86
N PHE A 59 -7.76 -9.68 -11.38
CA PHE A 59 -8.59 -9.78 -10.17
C PHE A 59 -9.76 -10.77 -10.33
N ASP A 60 -10.30 -10.93 -11.54
CA ASP A 60 -11.40 -11.87 -11.81
C ASP A 60 -11.00 -13.33 -11.56
N ASP A 61 -9.71 -13.66 -11.65
CA ASP A 61 -9.18 -15.00 -11.40
C ASP A 61 -9.02 -15.33 -9.90
N LEU A 62 -9.31 -14.37 -9.01
CA LEU A 62 -9.17 -14.56 -7.56
C LEU A 62 -10.33 -15.33 -6.91
N LYS A 63 -11.40 -15.62 -7.64
CA LYS A 63 -12.54 -16.36 -7.11
C LYS A 63 -12.10 -17.72 -6.56
N ASP A 64 -12.44 -17.99 -5.31
CA ASP A 64 -12.12 -19.22 -4.56
C ASP A 64 -10.59 -19.44 -4.34
N ILE A 65 -9.76 -18.45 -4.70
CA ILE A 65 -8.30 -18.50 -4.50
C ILE A 65 -7.95 -18.01 -3.09
N THR A 66 -6.97 -18.64 -2.45
CA THR A 66 -6.46 -18.21 -1.15
C THR A 66 -5.51 -17.02 -1.32
N VAL A 67 -5.93 -15.86 -0.81
CA VAL A 67 -5.22 -14.59 -0.96
C VAL A 67 -4.78 -14.05 0.39
N GLY A 68 -3.49 -13.71 0.52
CA GLY A 68 -2.96 -12.96 1.65
C GLY A 68 -3.18 -11.46 1.49
N ALA A 69 -3.57 -10.77 2.56
CA ALA A 69 -3.66 -9.31 2.59
C ALA A 69 -3.33 -8.76 3.98
N GLN A 70 -2.85 -7.52 4.05
CA GLN A 70 -2.64 -6.88 5.35
C GLN A 70 -3.96 -6.42 5.96
N MET A 71 -4.16 -6.73 7.24
CA MET A 71 -5.35 -6.35 8.02
C MET A 71 -5.56 -4.83 8.03
N GLY A 72 -6.81 -4.40 7.92
CA GLY A 72 -7.19 -2.98 7.94
C GLY A 72 -6.90 -2.21 6.64
N THR A 73 -6.39 -2.88 5.60
CA THR A 73 -6.15 -2.27 4.28
C THR A 73 -7.30 -2.54 3.32
N LYS A 74 -7.44 -1.68 2.31
CA LYS A 74 -8.38 -1.91 1.20
C LYS A 74 -8.02 -3.14 0.34
N ALA A 75 -6.81 -3.67 0.48
CA ALA A 75 -6.38 -4.89 -0.21
C ALA A 75 -7.29 -6.08 0.14
N ALA A 76 -7.58 -6.26 1.43
CA ALA A 76 -8.48 -7.31 1.91
C ALA A 76 -9.90 -7.14 1.35
N ASP A 77 -10.40 -5.90 1.33
CA ASP A 77 -11.74 -5.59 0.80
C ASP A 77 -11.84 -5.93 -0.70
N TYR A 78 -10.85 -5.50 -1.49
CA TYR A 78 -10.81 -5.81 -2.92
C TYR A 78 -10.73 -7.32 -3.17
N ALA A 79 -9.84 -8.02 -2.48
CA ALA A 79 -9.75 -9.47 -2.64
C ALA A 79 -11.09 -10.17 -2.33
N LYS A 80 -11.78 -9.77 -1.25
CA LYS A 80 -13.12 -10.29 -0.90
C LYS A 80 -14.16 -9.97 -1.97
N GLN A 81 -14.11 -8.76 -2.54
CA GLN A 81 -15.04 -8.32 -3.59
C GLN A 81 -14.95 -9.22 -4.84
N TYR A 82 -13.75 -9.72 -5.17
CA TYR A 82 -13.53 -10.66 -6.27
C TYR A 82 -13.68 -12.14 -5.87
N GLY A 83 -14.22 -12.40 -4.69
CA GLY A 83 -14.58 -13.76 -4.26
C GLY A 83 -13.41 -14.60 -3.73
N ALA A 84 -12.27 -13.97 -3.39
CA ALA A 84 -11.14 -14.66 -2.81
C ALA A 84 -11.41 -15.16 -1.38
N VAL A 85 -10.75 -16.24 -1.00
CA VAL A 85 -10.63 -16.70 0.40
C VAL A 85 -9.47 -15.93 1.04
N VAL A 86 -9.80 -14.85 1.79
CA VAL A 86 -8.78 -13.93 2.29
C VAL A 86 -8.24 -14.36 3.65
N LYS A 87 -6.92 -14.47 3.75
CA LYS A 87 -6.15 -14.56 5.00
C LYS A 87 -5.57 -13.19 5.32
N GLU A 88 -5.99 -12.62 6.45
CA GLU A 88 -5.50 -11.31 6.88
C GLU A 88 -4.36 -11.44 7.88
N PHE A 89 -3.30 -10.64 7.68
CA PHE A 89 -2.08 -10.65 8.50
C PHE A 89 -1.77 -9.23 9.01
N ASN A 90 -1.11 -9.14 10.15
CA ASN A 90 -0.73 -7.86 10.74
C ASN A 90 0.32 -7.10 9.90
N GLN A 91 1.20 -7.81 9.20
CA GLN A 91 2.30 -7.26 8.44
C GLN A 91 2.37 -7.86 7.03
N ASN A 92 2.81 -7.07 6.05
CA ASN A 92 3.01 -7.56 4.68
C ASN A 92 4.08 -8.65 4.59
N ASP A 93 5.08 -8.64 5.47
CA ASP A 93 6.13 -9.68 5.50
C ASP A 93 5.53 -11.08 5.72
N GLN A 94 4.48 -11.18 6.54
CA GLN A 94 3.74 -12.44 6.73
C GLN A 94 3.05 -12.87 5.43
N CYS A 95 2.47 -11.93 4.67
CA CYS A 95 1.85 -12.24 3.37
C CYS A 95 2.88 -12.84 2.39
N TRP A 96 4.09 -12.27 2.35
CA TRP A 96 5.16 -12.79 1.49
C TRP A 96 5.61 -14.19 1.89
N MET A 97 5.75 -14.46 3.19
CA MET A 97 6.09 -15.79 3.72
C MET A 97 5.02 -16.84 3.38
N GLU A 98 3.74 -16.47 3.50
CA GLU A 98 2.62 -17.36 3.18
C GLU A 98 2.52 -17.63 1.66
N LEU A 99 2.86 -16.63 0.83
CA LEU A 99 2.94 -16.80 -0.62
C LEU A 99 4.12 -17.74 -1.01
N GLU A 100 5.26 -17.59 -0.36
CA GLU A 100 6.45 -18.42 -0.59
C GLU A 100 6.22 -19.86 -0.15
N SER A 101 5.55 -20.07 0.98
CA SER A 101 5.25 -21.40 1.53
C SER A 101 4.07 -22.12 0.84
N HIS A 102 3.46 -21.53 -0.19
CA HIS A 102 2.27 -22.03 -0.89
C HIS A 102 1.01 -22.16 -0.01
N THR A 103 0.94 -21.48 1.13
CA THR A 103 -0.27 -21.42 1.95
C THR A 103 -1.23 -20.30 1.52
N CYS A 104 -0.74 -19.38 0.68
CA CYS A 104 -1.52 -18.48 -0.17
C CYS A 104 -1.09 -18.64 -1.62
N ASP A 105 -2.01 -18.45 -2.55
CA ASP A 105 -1.74 -18.51 -3.99
C ASP A 105 -1.42 -17.15 -4.59
N ALA A 106 -1.92 -16.09 -3.95
CA ALA A 106 -1.68 -14.71 -4.32
C ALA A 106 -1.62 -13.81 -3.07
N VAL A 107 -1.10 -12.61 -3.24
CA VAL A 107 -1.18 -11.51 -2.27
C VAL A 107 -1.77 -10.29 -2.99
N VAL A 108 -2.80 -9.68 -2.42
CA VAL A 108 -3.28 -8.37 -2.86
C VAL A 108 -2.71 -7.31 -1.93
N VAL A 109 -2.12 -6.28 -2.51
CA VAL A 109 -1.40 -5.24 -1.77
C VAL A 109 -1.40 -3.92 -2.55
N ASN A 110 -1.19 -2.81 -1.84
CA ASN A 110 -0.93 -1.53 -2.51
C ASN A 110 0.32 -1.67 -3.41
N ARG A 111 0.23 -1.16 -4.64
CA ARG A 111 1.26 -1.38 -5.68
C ARG A 111 2.63 -0.83 -5.29
N VAL A 112 2.71 0.29 -4.57
CA VAL A 112 4.02 0.82 -4.12
C VAL A 112 4.69 -0.13 -3.12
N VAL A 113 3.92 -0.85 -2.29
CA VAL A 113 4.46 -1.87 -1.38
C VAL A 113 4.98 -3.07 -2.17
N ALA A 114 4.25 -3.50 -3.21
CA ALA A 114 4.70 -4.56 -4.11
C ALA A 114 5.98 -4.17 -4.85
N LEU A 115 6.04 -2.96 -5.44
CA LEU A 115 7.22 -2.47 -6.15
C LEU A 115 8.44 -2.40 -5.24
N TYR A 116 8.28 -1.89 -4.01
CA TYR A 116 9.34 -1.89 -3.02
C TYR A 116 9.86 -3.31 -2.74
N PHE A 117 8.96 -4.23 -2.41
CA PHE A 117 9.32 -5.63 -2.12
C PHE A 117 10.04 -6.29 -3.30
N LEU A 118 9.53 -6.13 -4.52
CA LEU A 118 10.15 -6.70 -5.70
C LEU A 118 11.54 -6.09 -5.97
N ASN A 119 11.70 -4.79 -5.76
CA ASN A 119 12.98 -4.08 -5.95
C ASN A 119 14.03 -4.49 -4.89
N GLN A 120 13.60 -4.92 -3.69
CA GLN A 120 14.49 -5.45 -2.64
C GLN A 120 14.87 -6.93 -2.84
N GLY A 121 14.61 -7.51 -4.00
CA GLY A 121 14.98 -8.86 -4.37
C GLY A 121 13.84 -9.87 -4.45
N GLY A 122 12.61 -9.47 -4.11
CA GLY A 122 11.41 -10.29 -4.25
C GLY A 122 11.14 -10.70 -5.71
N ASN A 123 11.62 -9.91 -6.68
CA ASN A 123 11.51 -10.20 -8.11
C ASN A 123 12.21 -11.49 -8.56
N LYS A 124 13.00 -12.13 -7.72
CA LYS A 124 13.59 -13.43 -8.00
C LYS A 124 12.55 -14.54 -7.96
N ALA A 125 11.61 -14.47 -7.03
CA ALA A 125 10.59 -15.48 -6.76
C ALA A 125 9.17 -15.06 -7.13
N PHE A 126 8.90 -13.75 -7.22
CA PHE A 126 7.55 -13.19 -7.35
C PHE A 126 7.44 -12.20 -8.53
N LYS A 127 6.21 -11.99 -8.97
CA LYS A 127 5.83 -11.03 -10.01
C LYS A 127 4.47 -10.41 -9.71
N THR A 128 4.22 -9.22 -10.24
CA THR A 128 2.85 -8.66 -10.31
C THR A 128 2.14 -9.18 -11.54
N VAL A 129 0.81 -9.30 -11.45
CA VAL A 129 -0.07 -9.70 -12.57
C VAL A 129 -1.31 -8.81 -12.62
N GLY A 130 -1.87 -8.67 -13.80
CA GLY A 130 -3.07 -7.90 -14.08
C GLY A 130 -2.89 -6.39 -13.98
N GLU A 131 -3.94 -5.67 -14.40
CA GLU A 131 -4.01 -4.23 -14.25
C GLU A 131 -4.33 -3.85 -12.79
N PRO A 132 -3.70 -2.83 -12.23
CA PRO A 132 -3.99 -2.38 -10.87
C PRO A 132 -5.40 -1.81 -10.76
N ILE A 133 -6.07 -2.07 -9.63
CA ILE A 133 -7.28 -1.31 -9.26
C ILE A 133 -6.82 0.05 -8.74
N LEU A 134 -7.21 1.12 -9.43
CA LEU A 134 -6.86 2.48 -9.03
C LEU A 134 -7.46 2.83 -7.66
N SER A 135 -6.70 3.54 -6.84
CA SER A 135 -7.09 3.98 -5.50
C SER A 135 -7.14 5.50 -5.39
N ALA A 136 -7.55 5.98 -4.21
CA ALA A 136 -7.50 7.41 -3.88
C ALA A 136 -6.06 7.98 -3.82
N GLY A 137 -5.06 7.08 -3.88
CA GLY A 137 -3.66 7.39 -3.76
C GLY A 137 -3.18 7.50 -2.31
N VAL A 138 -1.89 7.25 -2.13
CA VAL A 138 -1.24 7.24 -0.83
C VAL A 138 -0.90 8.66 -0.39
N SER A 139 -1.27 9.00 0.84
CA SER A 139 -1.03 10.30 1.47
C SER A 139 -0.58 10.13 2.92
N MET A 140 0.14 11.12 3.45
CA MET A 140 0.42 11.19 4.88
C MET A 140 -0.78 11.74 5.63
N ALA A 141 -0.93 11.39 6.91
CA ALA A 141 -2.08 11.83 7.69
C ALA A 141 -1.66 12.50 9.01
N THR A 142 -2.40 13.52 9.40
CA THR A 142 -2.31 14.23 10.69
C THR A 142 -3.67 14.22 11.40
N THR A 143 -3.72 14.61 12.67
CA THR A 143 -5.01 14.81 13.34
C THR A 143 -5.83 15.93 12.68
N LYS A 144 -7.14 15.92 12.85
CA LYS A 144 -8.06 16.95 12.32
C LYS A 144 -7.70 18.37 12.78
N GLU A 145 -7.21 18.48 14.00
CA GLU A 145 -6.87 19.74 14.65
C GLU A 145 -5.54 20.32 14.14
N ASN A 146 -4.68 19.46 13.54
CA ASN A 146 -3.33 19.86 13.15
C ASN A 146 -3.18 20.15 11.64
N SER A 147 -4.04 21.03 11.13
CA SER A 147 -3.97 21.48 9.74
C SER A 147 -2.67 22.23 9.39
N GLU A 148 -2.03 22.84 10.39
CA GLU A 148 -0.73 23.52 10.20
C GLU A 148 0.37 22.50 9.84
N LEU A 149 0.43 21.35 10.52
CA LEU A 149 1.39 20.30 10.19
C LEU A 149 1.11 19.72 8.80
N THR A 150 -0.16 19.51 8.46
CA THR A 150 -0.55 19.05 7.11
C THR A 150 0.00 19.99 6.04
N ALA A 151 -0.21 21.30 6.20
CA ALA A 151 0.26 22.30 5.24
C ALA A 151 1.80 22.37 5.15
N LYS A 152 2.51 22.20 6.28
CA LYS A 152 4.00 22.14 6.29
C LYS A 152 4.51 20.91 5.52
N VAL A 153 3.87 19.76 5.70
CA VAL A 153 4.23 18.52 4.98
C VAL A 153 3.93 18.66 3.48
N ASP A 154 2.79 19.24 3.12
CA ASP A 154 2.45 19.50 1.71
C ASP A 154 3.49 20.41 1.04
N LYS A 155 3.89 21.49 1.70
CA LYS A 155 4.93 22.38 1.19
C LYS A 155 6.26 21.66 1.01
N ALA A 156 6.67 20.82 1.97
CA ALA A 156 7.89 20.03 1.85
C ALA A 156 7.83 19.03 0.68
N LEU A 157 6.67 18.40 0.46
CA LEU A 157 6.47 17.51 -0.70
C LEU A 157 6.58 18.28 -2.02
N ASP A 158 6.04 19.50 -2.11
CA ASP A 158 6.16 20.34 -3.31
C ASP A 158 7.63 20.70 -3.58
N GLU A 159 8.38 21.07 -2.55
CA GLU A 159 9.82 21.38 -2.65
C GLU A 159 10.62 20.16 -3.12
N LEU A 160 10.37 18.97 -2.56
CA LEU A 160 11.02 17.72 -2.97
C LEU A 160 10.67 17.29 -4.42
N LYS A 161 9.47 17.60 -4.88
CA LYS A 161 9.07 17.37 -6.28
C LYS A 161 9.77 18.37 -7.21
N ALA A 162 9.81 19.63 -6.82
CA ALA A 162 10.38 20.71 -7.63
C ALA A 162 11.90 20.57 -7.83
N ASP A 163 12.64 20.11 -6.82
CA ASP A 163 14.10 19.95 -6.88
C ASP A 163 14.56 18.59 -7.43
N GLY A 164 13.64 17.68 -7.76
CA GLY A 164 13.91 16.34 -8.31
C GLY A 164 14.28 15.30 -7.26
N THR A 165 14.34 15.65 -5.98
CA THR A 165 14.65 14.71 -4.89
C THR A 165 13.60 13.60 -4.81
N TYR A 166 12.33 13.96 -4.98
CA TYR A 166 11.23 12.97 -4.99
C TYR A 166 11.42 11.91 -6.08
N ALA A 167 11.70 12.30 -7.32
CA ALA A 167 11.92 11.37 -8.43
C ALA A 167 13.13 10.47 -8.18
N THR A 168 14.22 11.03 -7.65
CA THR A 168 15.44 10.29 -7.29
C THR A 168 15.16 9.23 -6.23
N LEU A 169 14.41 9.57 -5.17
CA LEU A 169 14.05 8.66 -4.11
C LEU A 169 13.07 7.59 -4.62
N TYR A 170 12.10 7.98 -5.43
CA TYR A 170 11.13 7.06 -6.02
C TYR A 170 11.84 5.96 -6.83
N LYS A 171 12.73 6.37 -7.75
CA LYS A 171 13.53 5.44 -8.55
C LYS A 171 14.41 4.53 -7.71
N LYS A 172 15.05 5.08 -6.68
CA LYS A 172 15.89 4.31 -5.75
C LYS A 172 15.13 3.18 -5.08
N TRP A 173 13.93 3.48 -4.56
CA TRP A 173 13.19 2.52 -3.72
C TRP A 173 12.27 1.59 -4.50
N PHE A 174 11.73 2.04 -5.62
CA PHE A 174 10.75 1.29 -6.42
C PHE A 174 11.27 0.79 -7.77
N GLY A 175 12.48 1.20 -8.16
CA GLY A 175 13.12 0.75 -9.40
C GLY A 175 12.52 1.33 -10.68
N THR A 176 11.59 2.28 -10.57
CA THR A 176 10.89 2.92 -11.69
C THR A 176 10.74 4.42 -11.45
N GLU A 177 10.46 5.19 -12.49
CA GLU A 177 10.11 6.61 -12.35
C GLU A 177 8.71 6.79 -11.77
N PRO A 178 8.42 7.91 -11.06
CA PRO A 178 7.07 8.21 -10.63
C PRO A 178 6.13 8.37 -11.84
N THR A 179 4.91 7.86 -11.70
CA THR A 179 3.81 8.14 -12.64
C THR A 179 3.09 9.40 -12.20
N ASP A 180 2.81 10.32 -13.12
CA ASP A 180 2.08 11.58 -12.88
C ASP A 180 0.63 11.35 -12.44
#